data_b7cba9e348dd69bfd44a4336580c2236
#
_entry.id   b7cba9e348dd69bfd44a4336580c2236
#
_cell.length_a   1.000
_cell.length_b   1.000
_cell.length_c   1.000
_cell.angle_alpha   90.00
_cell.angle_beta   90.00
_cell.angle_gamma   90.00
#
_symmetry.space_group_name_H-M   'P 1'
#
loop_
_entity.id
_entity.type
_entity.pdbx_description
1 polymer ?
#
loop_
_entity_poly.entity_id
_entity_poly.type
_entity_poly.pdbx_seq_one_letter_code
_entity_poly.pdbx_strand_id
1 'polypeptide(L)' 'MFKELDPLLHSQLRLAVMSLLLGLDSAEFVFLKEKTNATAGNLSVQLDKLSEAGYILIEKSFHGKKPLTTCRI' A
#
# COMPACT_ATOMS: atom_id res chain seq x y z
N MET A 1 10.86 12.30 19.30
CA MET A 1 11.41 11.27 18.47
C MET A 1 10.63 11.12 17.17
N PHE A 2 9.49 10.50 17.20
CA PHE A 2 8.68 10.39 15.98
C PHE A 2 7.48 11.31 16.00
N LYS A 3 7.60 12.42 16.71
CA LYS A 3 6.52 13.39 16.80
C LYS A 3 6.18 14.01 15.47
N GLU A 4 7.20 14.18 14.61
CA GLU A 4 6.98 14.79 13.31
C GLU A 4 6.46 13.81 12.28
N LEU A 5 6.39 12.52 12.61
CA LEU A 5 5.80 11.58 11.70
C LEU A 5 4.33 11.89 11.52
N ASP A 6 3.90 11.94 10.27
CA ASP A 6 2.49 12.07 9.96
C ASP A 6 1.74 10.95 10.68
N PRO A 7 0.67 11.27 11.43
CA PRO A 7 -0.10 10.23 12.11
C PRO A 7 -0.56 9.11 11.19
N LEU A 8 -0.74 9.40 9.91
CA LEU A 8 -1.12 8.40 8.93
C LEU A 8 -0.06 7.31 8.79
N LEU A 9 1.21 7.64 9.06
CA LEU A 9 2.32 6.71 8.94
C LEU A 9 2.67 6.03 10.26
N HIS A 10 1.88 6.25 11.31
CA HIS A 10 2.13 5.59 12.59
C HIS A 10 1.79 4.11 12.56
N SER A 11 0.93 3.70 11.66
CA SER A 11 0.62 2.29 11.52
C SER A 11 1.84 1.53 11.00
N GLN A 12 2.19 0.45 11.69
CA GLN A 12 3.31 -0.38 11.26
C GLN A 12 3.09 -0.92 9.84
N LEU A 13 1.87 -1.30 9.53
CA LEU A 13 1.55 -1.81 8.20
C LEU A 13 1.73 -0.73 7.13
N ARG A 14 1.25 0.50 7.41
CA ARG A 14 1.39 1.59 6.44
C ARG A 14 2.87 1.92 6.20
N LEU A 15 3.68 1.94 7.27
CA LEU A 15 5.11 2.16 7.11
C LEU A 15 5.77 1.06 6.30
N ALA A 16 5.36 -0.19 6.51
CA ALA A 16 5.91 -1.31 5.74
C ALA A 16 5.58 -1.17 4.26
N VAL A 17 4.34 -0.80 3.95
CA VAL A 17 3.92 -0.58 2.56
C VAL A 17 4.75 0.53 1.92
N MET A 18 4.89 1.66 2.61
CA MET A 18 5.66 2.77 2.07
C MET A 18 7.12 2.40 1.86
N SER A 19 7.71 1.65 2.79
CA SER A 19 9.10 1.20 2.66
C SER A 19 9.28 0.32 1.43
N LEU A 20 8.34 -0.59 1.18
CA LEU A 20 8.41 -1.45 0.02
C LEU A 20 8.28 -0.64 -1.27
N LEU A 21 7.34 0.30 -1.30
CA LEU A 21 7.11 1.08 -2.52
C LEU A 21 8.24 2.06 -2.83
N LEU A 22 8.97 2.51 -1.81
CA LEU A 22 10.12 3.38 -2.04
C LEU A 22 11.22 2.70 -2.83
N GLY A 23 11.32 1.38 -2.71
CA GLY A 23 12.32 0.62 -3.45
C GLY A 23 11.83 0.04 -4.76
N LEU A 24 10.57 0.31 -5.13
CA LEU A 24 9.94 -0.28 -6.32
C LEU A 24 9.23 0.80 -7.12
N ASP A 25 9.14 0.60 -8.43
CA ASP A 25 8.34 1.50 -9.27
C ASP A 25 6.86 1.34 -8.98
N SER A 26 6.45 0.09 -8.78
CA SER A 26 5.07 -0.23 -8.42
C SER A 26 5.05 -1.63 -7.81
N ALA A 27 3.96 -1.96 -7.15
CA ALA A 27 3.79 -3.29 -6.57
C ALA A 27 2.33 -3.70 -6.63
N GLU A 28 2.10 -4.97 -6.92
CA GLU A 28 0.76 -5.52 -6.94
C GLU A 28 0.27 -5.76 -5.51
N PHE A 29 -1.05 -5.70 -5.35
CA PHE A 29 -1.68 -5.93 -4.06
C PHE A 29 -1.24 -7.26 -3.44
N VAL A 30 -1.22 -8.32 -4.25
CA VAL A 30 -0.83 -9.65 -3.78
C VAL A 30 0.60 -9.65 -3.24
N PHE A 31 1.51 -8.96 -3.93
CA PHE A 31 2.89 -8.85 -3.49
C PHE A 31 2.97 -8.14 -2.13
N LEU A 32 2.27 -7.02 -1.99
CA LEU A 32 2.27 -6.28 -0.74
C LEU A 32 1.66 -7.10 0.39
N LYS A 33 0.60 -7.85 0.09
CA LYS A 33 -0.04 -8.70 1.09
C LYS A 33 0.92 -9.78 1.59
N GLU A 34 1.65 -10.40 0.69
CA GLU A 34 2.61 -11.45 1.07
C GLU A 34 3.78 -10.89 1.87
N LYS A 35 4.33 -9.77 1.43
CA LYS A 35 5.51 -9.20 2.08
C LYS A 35 5.20 -8.61 3.45
N THR A 36 3.99 -8.09 3.65
CA THR A 36 3.59 -7.53 4.94
C THR A 36 2.92 -8.56 5.85
N ASN A 37 2.57 -9.71 5.31
CA ASN A 37 1.84 -10.75 6.03
C ASN A 37 0.50 -10.26 6.58
N ALA A 38 -0.10 -9.28 5.91
CA ALA A 38 -1.37 -8.70 6.33
C ALA A 38 -2.54 -9.48 5.73
N THR A 39 -3.72 -9.32 6.34
CA THR A 39 -4.94 -9.81 5.72
C THR A 39 -5.32 -8.91 4.56
N ALA A 40 -6.05 -9.46 3.60
CA ALA A 40 -6.51 -8.67 2.46
C ALA A 40 -7.35 -7.48 2.89
N GLY A 41 -8.25 -7.71 3.86
CA GLY A 41 -9.12 -6.64 4.35
C GLY A 41 -8.36 -5.51 5.02
N ASN A 42 -7.43 -5.85 5.91
CA ASN A 42 -6.65 -4.82 6.60
C ASN A 42 -5.75 -4.06 5.63
N LEU A 43 -5.09 -4.78 4.73
CA LEU A 43 -4.23 -4.13 3.74
C LEU A 43 -5.04 -3.17 2.86
N SER A 44 -6.21 -3.60 2.41
CA SER A 44 -7.07 -2.76 1.58
C SER A 44 -7.43 -1.46 2.29
N VAL A 45 -7.81 -1.53 3.57
CA VAL A 45 -8.15 -0.34 4.36
C VAL A 45 -6.94 0.60 4.46
N GLN A 46 -5.76 0.05 4.73
CA GLN A 46 -4.57 0.89 4.89
C GLN A 46 -4.15 1.53 3.56
N LEU A 47 -4.26 0.79 2.47
CA LEU A 47 -3.95 1.35 1.15
C LEU A 47 -4.90 2.47 0.78
N ASP A 48 -6.19 2.32 1.08
CA ASP A 48 -7.16 3.38 0.83
C ASP A 48 -6.82 4.64 1.61
N LYS A 49 -6.42 4.50 2.86
CA LYS A 49 -6.02 5.65 3.67
C LYS A 49 -4.81 6.37 3.11
N LEU A 50 -3.82 5.60 2.66
CA LEU A 50 -2.62 6.19 2.05
C LEU A 50 -2.96 6.89 0.74
N SER A 51 -3.84 6.30 -0.05
CA SER A 51 -4.26 6.88 -1.32
C SER A 51 -5.03 8.18 -1.10
N GLU A 52 -5.95 8.19 -0.15
CA GLU A 52 -6.74 9.38 0.17
C GLU A 52 -5.87 10.54 0.64
N ALA A 53 -4.77 10.22 1.33
CA ALA A 53 -3.85 11.23 1.82
C ALA A 53 -2.83 11.67 0.77
N GLY A 54 -2.83 11.04 -0.40
CA GLY A 54 -1.94 11.42 -1.49
C GLY A 54 -0.56 10.80 -1.44
N TYR A 55 -0.35 9.80 -0.58
CA TYR A 55 0.96 9.15 -0.50
C TYR A 55 1.18 8.12 -1.60
N ILE A 56 0.12 7.50 -2.07
CA ILE A 56 0.22 6.49 -3.11
C ILE A 56 -0.91 6.65 -4.11
N LEU A 57 -0.72 6.04 -5.28
CA LEU A 57 -1.75 5.90 -6.30
C LEU A 57 -2.12 4.43 -6.41
N ILE A 58 -3.42 4.16 -6.46
CA ILE A 58 -3.94 2.82 -6.63
C ILE A 58 -4.55 2.73 -8.01
N GLU A 59 -4.06 1.80 -8.82
CA GLU A 59 -4.56 1.59 -10.17
C GLU A 59 -5.18 0.21 -10.25
N LYS A 60 -6.41 0.16 -10.75
CA LYS A 60 -7.13 -1.10 -10.93
C LYS A 60 -7.28 -1.37 -12.42
N SER A 61 -6.89 -2.56 -12.82
CA SER A 61 -6.94 -2.97 -14.21
C SER A 61 -7.30 -4.44 -14.29
N PHE A 62 -7.32 -4.95 -15.51
CA PHE A 62 -7.56 -6.38 -15.73
C PHE A 62 -6.39 -6.96 -16.49
N HIS A 63 -5.98 -8.15 -16.09
CA HIS A 63 -5.03 -8.94 -16.84
C HIS A 63 -5.78 -10.18 -17.31
N GLY A 64 -6.23 -10.13 -18.54
CA GLY A 64 -7.19 -11.10 -19.01
C GLY A 64 -8.51 -10.92 -18.29
N LYS A 65 -9.01 -11.96 -17.65
CA LYS A 65 -10.25 -11.91 -16.88
C LYS A 65 -10.04 -11.63 -15.40
N LYS A 66 -8.79 -11.53 -14.96
CA LYS A 66 -8.48 -11.33 -13.55
C LYS A 66 -8.30 -9.85 -13.24
N PRO A 67 -8.95 -9.35 -12.19
CA PRO A 67 -8.68 -8.00 -11.75
C PRO A 67 -7.28 -7.90 -11.16
N LEU A 68 -6.62 -6.80 -11.43
CA LEU A 68 -5.28 -6.52 -10.94
C LEU A 68 -5.26 -5.16 -10.26
N THR A 69 -4.79 -5.13 -9.02
CA THR A 69 -4.63 -3.89 -8.28
C THR A 69 -3.13 -3.64 -8.09
N THR A 70 -2.69 -2.48 -8.55
CA THR A 70 -1.29 -2.07 -8.49
C THR A 70 -1.18 -0.77 -7.72
N CYS A 71 -0.17 -0.66 -6.86
CA CYS A 71 0.07 0.53 -6.06
C CYS A 71 1.44 1.10 -6.38
N ARG A 72 1.54 2.44 -6.37
CA ARG A 72 2.82 3.13 -6.56
C ARG A 72 2.79 4.48 -5.85
N ILE A 73 3.96 4.97 -5.59
CA ILE A 73 4.10 6.31 -4.99
C ILE A 73 3.92 7.40 -6.05
#